data_173b68c61f1ea7ffa7ce36534f7de83a
#
_entry.id   173b68c61f1ea7ffa7ce36534f7de83a
#
_cell.length_a   1.000
_cell.length_b   1.000
_cell.length_c   1.000
_cell.angle_alpha   90.00
_cell.angle_beta   90.00
_cell.angle_gamma   90.00
#
_symmetry.space_group_name_H-M   'P 1'
#
loop_
_entity.id
_entity.type
_entity.pdbx_description
1 polymer ?
#
loop_
_entity_poly.entity_id
_entity_poly.type
_entity_poly.pdbx_seq_one_letter_code
_entity_poly.pdbx_strand_id
1 'polypeptide(L)'
;RPISSAASDVYKRQLLDAASEKSKGKNKIGSTLKGIGPTYMDKTGRNGFRVGDLESKNWKIKYYDLSKKHQQLIDFYNVELDFSLEDLESEFFEAIEKLKKINFVDSENLLFESQDKNKSILAEGAQGSLLDIDFGTYPYVTSSNTTAAGACTGLGISPNSINDVFGIFKAYTTRVGSGPFPTELFDDYGKTMSKVGNEFGATTGRPRRCGWLDLVCLLYTSPSPRD
;
A
#
# COMPACT_ATOMS: atom_id res chain seq x y z
N ARG A 1 -12.48 -10.57 -12.82
CA ARG A 1 -11.60 -11.15 -11.80
C ARG A 1 -11.02 -10.03 -10.94
N PRO A 2 -11.20 -10.06 -9.64
CA PRO A 2 -10.55 -9.11 -8.74
C PRO A 2 -9.13 -9.57 -8.47
N ILE A 3 -8.25 -9.52 -9.43
CA ILE A 3 -6.84 -9.76 -9.19
C ILE A 3 -6.21 -8.41 -8.86
N SER A 4 -5.47 -8.39 -7.76
CA SER A 4 -4.80 -7.23 -7.19
C SER A 4 -4.16 -6.35 -8.28
N SER A 5 -4.41 -5.06 -8.18
CA SER A 5 -4.02 -4.04 -9.16
C SER A 5 -2.52 -3.70 -9.16
N ALA A 6 -1.68 -4.54 -8.57
CA ALA A 6 -0.30 -4.18 -8.26
C ALA A 6 0.69 -4.28 -9.43
N ALA A 7 0.27 -4.73 -10.61
CA ALA A 7 1.22 -5.09 -11.66
C ALA A 7 1.21 -4.18 -12.87
N SER A 8 0.80 -2.93 -12.75
CA SER A 8 0.74 -2.11 -13.95
C SER A 8 1.35 -0.74 -13.79
N ASP A 9 2.18 -0.39 -14.73
CA ASP A 9 2.76 0.94 -14.94
C ASP A 9 3.35 1.56 -13.66
N VAL A 10 4.12 0.77 -12.95
CA VAL A 10 4.74 1.14 -11.68
C VAL A 10 5.49 2.47 -11.82
N TYR A 11 6.12 2.69 -12.96
CA TYR A 11 7.02 3.83 -13.16
C TYR A 11 6.29 5.14 -13.44
N LYS A 12 5.30 5.18 -14.34
CA LYS A 12 4.53 6.41 -14.54
C LYS A 12 3.70 6.78 -13.32
N ARG A 13 3.22 5.78 -12.59
CA ARG A 13 2.57 6.03 -11.29
C ARG A 13 3.54 6.49 -10.22
N GLN A 14 4.78 6.01 -10.22
CA GLN A 14 5.83 6.53 -9.35
C GLN A 14 6.15 7.98 -9.69
N LEU A 15 6.28 8.31 -10.98
CA LEU A 15 6.47 9.67 -11.45
C LEU A 15 5.28 10.58 -11.10
N LEU A 16 4.07 10.09 -11.28
CA LEU A 16 2.85 10.82 -10.90
C LEU A 16 2.76 11.03 -9.39
N ASP A 17 3.13 10.03 -8.59
CA ASP A 17 3.22 10.13 -7.13
C ASP A 17 4.27 11.19 -6.72
N ALA A 18 5.46 11.15 -7.34
CA ALA A 18 6.52 12.12 -7.11
C ALA A 18 6.11 13.54 -7.52
N ALA A 19 5.48 13.70 -8.68
CA ALA A 19 4.98 14.98 -9.16
C ALA A 19 3.91 15.55 -8.23
N SER A 20 2.95 14.74 -7.82
CA SER A 20 1.91 15.11 -6.87
C SER A 20 2.49 15.51 -5.51
N GLU A 21 3.44 14.74 -4.96
CA GLU A 21 4.09 15.10 -3.70
C GLU A 21 4.92 16.38 -3.82
N LYS A 22 5.67 16.56 -4.93
CA LYS A 22 6.47 17.75 -5.18
C LYS A 22 5.59 19.01 -5.29
N SER A 23 4.45 18.91 -5.96
CA SER A 23 3.49 20.02 -6.12
C SER A 23 2.89 20.52 -4.80
N LYS A 24 2.78 19.66 -3.78
CA LYS A 24 2.25 20.02 -2.46
C LYS A 24 3.18 20.90 -1.62
N GLY A 25 4.44 21.03 -2.00
CA GLY A 25 5.41 21.86 -1.29
C GLY A 25 5.55 21.50 0.20
N LYS A 26 5.18 22.42 1.10
CA LYS A 26 5.22 22.19 2.55
C LYS A 26 4.16 21.21 3.07
N ASN A 27 3.11 20.98 2.31
CA ASN A 27 1.97 20.11 2.70
C ASN A 27 2.16 18.66 2.24
N LYS A 28 3.39 18.21 2.05
CA LYS A 28 3.69 16.82 1.70
C LYS A 28 3.15 15.84 2.72
N ILE A 29 2.50 14.78 2.25
CA ILE A 29 2.01 13.67 3.08
C ILE A 29 3.17 12.76 3.49
N GLY A 30 4.22 12.71 2.68
CA GLY A 30 5.36 11.83 2.88
C GLY A 30 5.15 10.47 2.21
N SER A 31 4.61 10.45 1.01
CA SER A 31 4.47 9.26 0.19
C SER A 31 5.78 8.47 0.06
N THR A 32 5.67 7.16 -0.13
CA THR A 32 6.82 6.28 -0.41
C THR A 32 7.35 6.44 -1.84
N LEU A 33 6.67 7.22 -2.67
CA LEU A 33 6.97 7.42 -4.09
C LEU A 33 6.99 6.11 -4.90
N LYS A 34 6.19 5.13 -4.48
CA LYS A 34 6.07 3.83 -5.15
C LYS A 34 4.80 3.72 -6.00
N GLY A 35 4.12 4.82 -6.25
CA GLY A 35 2.95 4.88 -7.10
C GLY A 35 1.69 4.24 -6.52
N ILE A 36 1.65 3.97 -5.22
CA ILE A 36 0.50 3.32 -4.57
C ILE A 36 -0.74 4.20 -4.63
N GLY A 37 -0.61 5.50 -4.29
CA GLY A 37 -1.71 6.46 -4.38
C GLY A 37 -2.34 6.51 -5.77
N PRO A 38 -1.58 6.81 -6.83
CA PRO A 38 -2.07 6.79 -8.21
C PRO A 38 -2.69 5.45 -8.63
N THR A 39 -2.15 4.33 -8.16
CA THR A 39 -2.74 2.99 -8.43
C THR A 39 -4.15 2.86 -7.85
N TYR A 40 -4.37 3.32 -6.63
CA TYR A 40 -5.69 3.31 -6.00
C TYR A 40 -6.64 4.33 -6.63
N MET A 41 -6.15 5.49 -7.07
CA MET A 41 -6.94 6.44 -7.87
C MET A 41 -7.47 5.78 -9.15
N ASP A 42 -6.63 5.06 -9.87
CA ASP A 42 -7.06 4.33 -11.08
C ASP A 42 -8.02 3.19 -10.75
N LYS A 43 -7.77 2.45 -9.67
CA LYS A 43 -8.67 1.39 -9.21
C LYS A 43 -10.07 1.93 -8.94
N THR A 44 -10.16 2.97 -8.13
CA THR A 44 -11.44 3.61 -7.75
C THR A 44 -12.09 4.31 -8.94
N GLY A 45 -11.30 4.93 -9.80
CA GLY A 45 -11.72 5.53 -11.07
C GLY A 45 -12.07 4.50 -12.16
N ARG A 46 -11.94 3.19 -11.90
CA ARG A 46 -12.23 2.08 -12.82
C ARG A 46 -11.40 2.10 -14.10
N ASN A 47 -10.22 2.70 -14.05
CA ASN A 47 -9.26 2.76 -15.15
C ASN A 47 -8.05 1.85 -14.94
N GLY A 48 -8.01 1.14 -13.79
CA GLY A 48 -6.85 0.35 -13.39
C GLY A 48 -6.52 -0.76 -14.39
N PHE A 49 -5.25 -0.93 -14.64
CA PHE A 49 -4.71 -2.10 -15.35
C PHE A 49 -4.52 -3.22 -14.32
N ARG A 50 -5.01 -4.39 -14.63
CA ARG A 50 -5.03 -5.55 -13.71
C ARG A 50 -4.14 -6.67 -14.22
N VAL A 51 -3.67 -7.54 -13.33
CA VAL A 51 -2.87 -8.72 -13.71
C VAL A 51 -3.62 -9.58 -14.73
N GLY A 52 -4.93 -9.76 -14.57
CA GLY A 52 -5.77 -10.49 -15.54
C GLY A 52 -5.82 -9.85 -16.93
N ASP A 53 -5.53 -8.56 -17.07
CA ASP A 53 -5.45 -7.93 -18.38
C ASP A 53 -4.28 -8.49 -19.22
N LEU A 54 -3.23 -9.01 -18.57
CA LEU A 54 -2.07 -9.61 -19.23
C LEU A 54 -2.41 -10.88 -20.02
N GLU A 55 -3.52 -11.52 -19.74
CA GLU A 55 -4.03 -12.66 -20.49
C GLU A 55 -4.65 -12.25 -21.85
N SER A 56 -4.99 -10.98 -22.00
CA SER A 56 -5.51 -10.44 -23.25
C SER A 56 -4.40 -10.22 -24.26
N LYS A 57 -4.66 -10.57 -25.53
CA LYS A 57 -3.71 -10.26 -26.63
C LYS A 57 -3.49 -8.77 -26.82
N ASN A 58 -4.45 -7.95 -26.42
CA ASN A 58 -4.46 -6.49 -26.61
C ASN A 58 -4.07 -5.71 -25.34
N TRP A 59 -3.46 -6.35 -24.36
CA TRP A 59 -3.11 -5.71 -23.08
C TRP A 59 -2.24 -4.46 -23.23
N LYS A 60 -1.37 -4.42 -24.26
CA LYS A 60 -0.51 -3.26 -24.53
C LYS A 60 -1.32 -2.02 -24.92
N ILE A 61 -2.44 -2.17 -25.62
CA ILE A 61 -3.31 -1.03 -25.96
C ILE A 61 -3.82 -0.39 -24.68
N LYS A 62 -4.39 -1.18 -23.77
CA LYS A 62 -4.87 -0.69 -22.47
C LYS A 62 -3.75 -0.05 -21.65
N TYR A 63 -2.55 -0.62 -21.69
CA TYR A 63 -1.37 -0.06 -21.04
C TYR A 63 -1.05 1.33 -21.61
N TYR A 64 -0.94 1.48 -22.93
CA TYR A 64 -0.59 2.77 -23.54
C TYR A 64 -1.65 3.85 -23.35
N ASP A 65 -2.94 3.48 -23.36
CA ASP A 65 -4.02 4.42 -23.06
C ASP A 65 -3.92 4.97 -21.64
N LEU A 66 -3.65 4.09 -20.67
CA LEU A 66 -3.46 4.50 -19.28
C LEU A 66 -2.18 5.33 -19.10
N SER A 67 -1.11 4.90 -19.76
CA SER A 67 0.19 5.59 -19.77
C SER A 67 0.06 7.03 -20.30
N LYS A 68 -0.70 7.22 -21.37
CA LYS A 68 -0.99 8.54 -21.94
C LYS A 68 -1.77 9.43 -20.96
N LYS A 69 -2.76 8.86 -20.26
CA LYS A 69 -3.52 9.58 -19.23
C LYS A 69 -2.60 10.03 -18.07
N HIS A 70 -1.71 9.16 -17.62
CA HIS A 70 -0.75 9.52 -16.56
C HIS A 70 0.21 10.60 -17.02
N GLN A 71 0.67 10.55 -18.27
CA GLN A 71 1.54 11.59 -18.81
C GLN A 71 0.86 12.96 -18.79
N GLN A 72 -0.40 13.05 -19.22
CA GLN A 72 -1.16 14.28 -19.15
C GLN A 72 -1.27 14.85 -17.73
N LEU A 73 -1.42 13.99 -16.73
CA LEU A 73 -1.45 14.41 -15.33
C LEU A 73 -0.07 14.86 -14.83
N ILE A 74 1.01 14.20 -15.24
CA ILE A 74 2.38 14.61 -14.91
C ILE A 74 2.67 15.98 -15.52
N ASP A 75 2.34 16.19 -16.78
CA ASP A 75 2.51 17.44 -17.50
C ASP A 75 1.72 18.59 -16.82
N PHE A 76 0.51 18.28 -16.33
CA PHE A 76 -0.31 19.26 -15.60
C PHE A 76 0.35 19.72 -14.30
N TYR A 77 1.09 18.87 -13.59
CA TYR A 77 1.82 19.28 -12.38
C TYR A 77 3.01 20.21 -12.68
N ASN A 78 3.47 20.25 -13.92
CA ASN A 78 4.58 21.12 -14.37
C ASN A 78 5.81 21.08 -13.45
N VAL A 79 6.26 19.88 -13.11
CA VAL A 79 7.44 19.65 -12.27
C VAL A 79 8.50 18.88 -13.03
N GLU A 80 9.76 19.31 -12.89
CA GLU A 80 10.89 18.56 -13.43
C GLU A 80 11.11 17.29 -12.63
N LEU A 81 11.27 16.17 -13.30
CA LEU A 81 11.53 14.85 -12.73
C LEU A 81 12.84 14.32 -13.31
N ASP A 82 13.71 13.84 -12.42
CA ASP A 82 15.06 13.36 -12.76
C ASP A 82 15.06 11.88 -13.19
N PHE A 83 14.14 11.49 -14.13
CA PHE A 83 14.02 10.10 -14.54
C PHE A 83 13.86 9.98 -16.06
N SER A 84 14.50 8.97 -16.65
CA SER A 84 14.24 8.53 -18.02
C SER A 84 13.01 7.62 -18.08
N LEU A 85 12.01 8.02 -18.84
CA LEU A 85 10.79 7.23 -19.04
C LEU A 85 11.04 5.93 -19.82
N GLU A 86 11.96 5.99 -20.77
CA GLU A 86 12.26 4.88 -21.68
C GLU A 86 12.92 3.71 -20.96
N ASP A 87 13.87 3.98 -20.07
CA ASP A 87 14.56 2.96 -19.28
C ASP A 87 13.56 2.24 -18.36
N LEU A 88 12.69 3.00 -17.73
CA LEU A 88 11.69 2.50 -16.79
C LEU A 88 10.63 1.63 -17.49
N GLU A 89 10.23 1.97 -18.72
CA GLU A 89 9.27 1.17 -19.50
C GLU A 89 9.86 -0.18 -19.90
N SER A 90 11.16 -0.21 -20.25
CA SER A 90 11.87 -1.45 -20.58
C SER A 90 11.86 -2.42 -19.38
N GLU A 91 12.27 -1.95 -18.20
CA GLU A 91 12.24 -2.75 -16.97
C GLU A 91 10.84 -3.29 -16.65
N PHE A 92 9.81 -2.50 -16.88
CA PHE A 92 8.43 -2.91 -16.67
C PHE A 92 8.03 -4.06 -17.59
N PHE A 93 8.36 -3.99 -18.88
CA PHE A 93 8.05 -5.08 -19.81
C PHE A 93 8.83 -6.35 -19.50
N GLU A 94 10.08 -6.24 -19.06
CA GLU A 94 10.82 -7.40 -18.56
C GLU A 94 10.17 -8.03 -17.33
N ALA A 95 9.69 -7.20 -16.41
CA ALA A 95 8.97 -7.68 -15.22
C ALA A 95 7.65 -8.39 -15.59
N ILE A 96 6.93 -7.90 -16.61
CA ILE A 96 5.74 -8.57 -17.14
C ILE A 96 6.08 -9.96 -17.70
N GLU A 97 7.14 -10.08 -18.47
CA GLU A 97 7.54 -11.39 -19.01
C GLU A 97 7.93 -12.38 -17.90
N LYS A 98 8.45 -11.91 -16.78
CA LYS A 98 8.64 -12.74 -15.57
C LYS A 98 7.32 -13.10 -14.90
N LEU A 99 6.39 -12.15 -14.79
CA LEU A 99 5.05 -12.39 -14.23
C LEU A 99 4.25 -13.41 -15.02
N LYS A 100 4.31 -13.39 -16.35
CA LYS A 100 3.61 -14.35 -17.19
C LYS A 100 4.04 -15.81 -16.97
N LYS A 101 5.22 -16.03 -16.37
CA LYS A 101 5.69 -17.37 -16.00
C LYS A 101 5.09 -17.89 -14.70
N ILE A 102 4.42 -17.00 -13.94
CA ILE A 102 3.72 -17.36 -12.70
C ILE A 102 2.31 -17.81 -13.08
N ASN A 103 1.82 -18.83 -12.41
CA ASN A 103 0.47 -19.31 -12.60
C ASN A 103 -0.54 -18.32 -12.02
N PHE A 104 -1.34 -17.69 -12.86
CA PHE A 104 -2.43 -16.82 -12.44
C PHE A 104 -3.61 -17.67 -12.00
N VAL A 105 -4.16 -17.35 -10.85
CA VAL A 105 -5.29 -18.07 -10.26
C VAL A 105 -6.49 -17.15 -10.11
N ASP A 106 -7.68 -17.75 -10.15
CA ASP A 106 -8.89 -17.11 -9.66
C ASP A 106 -8.90 -17.23 -8.14
N SER A 107 -8.54 -16.12 -7.47
CA SER A 107 -8.32 -16.13 -6.02
C SER A 107 -9.61 -16.43 -5.23
N GLU A 108 -10.76 -15.99 -5.72
CA GLU A 108 -12.06 -16.24 -5.07
C GLU A 108 -12.41 -17.73 -5.10
N ASN A 109 -12.29 -18.36 -6.27
CA ASN A 109 -12.52 -19.80 -6.40
C ASN A 109 -11.51 -20.62 -5.59
N LEU A 110 -10.23 -20.24 -5.62
CA LEU A 110 -9.19 -20.93 -4.85
C LEU A 110 -9.47 -20.88 -3.34
N LEU A 111 -9.90 -19.71 -2.84
CA LEU A 111 -10.23 -19.54 -1.42
C LEU A 111 -11.49 -20.32 -1.06
N PHE A 112 -12.54 -20.26 -1.88
CA PHE A 112 -13.75 -21.03 -1.69
C PHE A 112 -13.47 -22.53 -1.62
N GLU A 113 -12.75 -23.08 -2.59
CA GLU A 113 -12.36 -24.51 -2.57
C GLU A 113 -11.49 -24.88 -1.36
N SER A 114 -10.66 -23.95 -0.90
CA SER A 114 -9.80 -24.18 0.27
C SER A 114 -10.63 -24.25 1.55
N GLN A 115 -11.63 -23.39 1.69
CA GLN A 115 -12.59 -23.42 2.80
C GLN A 115 -13.48 -24.68 2.77
N ASP A 116 -13.97 -25.06 1.61
CA ASP A 116 -14.76 -26.27 1.44
C ASP A 116 -13.98 -27.54 1.82
N LYS A 117 -12.68 -27.54 1.56
CA LYS A 117 -11.74 -28.61 1.97
C LYS A 117 -11.23 -28.45 3.42
N ASN A 118 -11.83 -27.57 4.23
CA ASN A 118 -11.44 -27.28 5.61
C ASN A 118 -9.96 -26.93 5.80
N LYS A 119 -9.36 -26.22 4.84
CA LYS A 119 -7.98 -25.74 4.97
C LYS A 119 -7.94 -24.47 5.81
N SER A 120 -6.92 -24.36 6.66
CA SER A 120 -6.62 -23.10 7.36
C SER A 120 -6.06 -22.09 6.38
N ILE A 121 -6.58 -20.86 6.45
CA ILE A 121 -6.17 -19.73 5.61
C ILE A 121 -5.71 -18.61 6.54
N LEU A 122 -4.49 -18.11 6.33
CA LEU A 122 -3.99 -16.92 7.01
C LEU A 122 -4.03 -15.74 6.06
N ALA A 123 -4.81 -14.73 6.40
CA ALA A 123 -4.83 -13.44 5.70
C ALA A 123 -3.92 -12.47 6.44
N GLU A 124 -2.80 -12.11 5.82
CA GLU A 124 -1.85 -11.15 6.36
C GLU A 124 -2.12 -9.77 5.75
N GLY A 125 -2.42 -8.78 6.60
CA GLY A 125 -2.54 -7.38 6.22
C GLY A 125 -1.17 -6.71 6.15
N ALA A 126 -1.17 -5.46 5.70
CA ALA A 126 0.01 -4.61 5.65
C ALA A 126 -0.25 -3.27 6.34
N GLN A 127 0.82 -2.53 6.65
CA GLN A 127 0.80 -1.26 7.36
C GLN A 127 0.27 -1.40 8.81
N GLY A 128 -0.48 -0.40 9.28
CA GLY A 128 -1.05 -0.40 10.63
C GLY A 128 -2.39 0.32 10.65
N SER A 129 -3.20 0.08 11.66
CA SER A 129 -4.58 0.57 11.76
C SER A 129 -4.69 2.10 11.63
N LEU A 130 -3.74 2.85 12.19
CA LEU A 130 -3.72 4.32 12.09
C LEU A 130 -3.36 4.83 10.68
N LEU A 131 -2.97 3.96 9.78
CA LEU A 131 -2.73 4.27 8.36
C LEU A 131 -3.89 3.85 7.45
N ASP A 132 -4.98 3.32 7.99
CA ASP A 132 -6.18 2.97 7.23
C ASP A 132 -6.77 4.20 6.55
N ILE A 133 -7.22 4.05 5.30
CA ILE A 133 -7.75 5.16 4.50
C ILE A 133 -9.01 5.77 5.11
N ASP A 134 -9.84 4.97 5.77
CA ASP A 134 -11.12 5.40 6.33
C ASP A 134 -11.01 5.73 7.83
N PHE A 135 -10.27 4.94 8.60
CA PHE A 135 -10.19 5.05 10.07
C PHE A 135 -8.88 5.64 10.59
N GLY A 136 -7.90 5.82 9.72
CA GLY A 136 -6.59 6.33 10.09
C GLY A 136 -6.53 7.84 10.30
N THR A 137 -5.31 8.34 10.50
CA THR A 137 -5.01 9.76 10.72
C THR A 137 -5.00 10.55 9.41
N TYR A 138 -6.13 10.60 8.71
CA TYR A 138 -6.25 11.29 7.43
C TYR A 138 -5.78 12.76 7.51
N PRO A 139 -5.04 13.29 6.53
CA PRO A 139 -4.66 12.70 5.25
C PRO A 139 -3.36 11.85 5.30
N TYR A 140 -2.76 11.66 6.46
CA TYR A 140 -1.49 10.94 6.65
C TYR A 140 -1.72 9.43 6.77
N VAL A 141 -2.32 8.85 5.75
CA VAL A 141 -2.72 7.45 5.66
C VAL A 141 -2.20 6.80 4.39
N THR A 142 -2.30 5.48 4.29
CA THR A 142 -2.13 4.77 3.00
C THR A 142 -3.43 4.83 2.21
N SER A 143 -3.39 4.47 0.94
CA SER A 143 -4.56 4.49 0.06
C SER A 143 -5.42 3.22 0.15
N SER A 144 -5.17 2.36 1.12
CA SER A 144 -5.87 1.09 1.30
C SER A 144 -6.44 0.91 2.69
N ASN A 145 -7.40 0.00 2.83
CA ASN A 145 -7.86 -0.46 4.14
C ASN A 145 -6.81 -1.40 4.74
N THR A 146 -6.40 -1.10 5.98
CA THR A 146 -5.38 -1.84 6.72
C THR A 146 -5.96 -2.62 7.90
N THR A 147 -7.24 -2.43 8.19
CA THR A 147 -7.99 -3.19 9.20
C THR A 147 -8.37 -4.58 8.70
N ALA A 148 -8.82 -5.47 9.59
CA ALA A 148 -9.25 -6.82 9.23
C ALA A 148 -10.39 -6.84 8.17
N ALA A 149 -11.22 -5.80 8.14
CA ALA A 149 -12.26 -5.65 7.11
C ALA A 149 -11.67 -5.57 5.68
N GLY A 150 -10.43 -5.07 5.55
CA GLY A 150 -9.70 -5.05 4.28
C GLY A 150 -9.44 -6.43 3.69
N ALA A 151 -9.39 -7.48 4.52
CA ALA A 151 -9.27 -8.85 4.04
C ALA A 151 -10.53 -9.30 3.27
N CYS A 152 -11.72 -8.91 3.74
CA CYS A 152 -12.97 -9.26 3.07
C CYS A 152 -13.03 -8.67 1.66
N THR A 153 -12.76 -7.37 1.53
CA THR A 153 -12.80 -6.68 0.23
C THR A 153 -11.62 -7.04 -0.68
N GLY A 154 -10.46 -7.32 -0.08
CA GLY A 154 -9.24 -7.68 -0.81
C GLY A 154 -9.24 -9.10 -1.36
N LEU A 155 -9.84 -10.03 -0.65
CA LEU A 155 -9.90 -11.45 -0.98
C LEU A 155 -11.24 -11.87 -1.60
N GLY A 156 -12.27 -11.02 -1.55
CA GLY A 156 -13.61 -11.35 -2.04
C GLY A 156 -14.34 -12.38 -1.16
N ILE A 157 -14.09 -12.38 0.16
CA ILE A 157 -14.69 -13.31 1.11
C ILE A 157 -15.75 -12.64 1.97
N SER A 158 -16.68 -13.45 2.48
CA SER A 158 -17.68 -12.99 3.44
C SER A 158 -17.03 -12.59 4.77
N PRO A 159 -17.52 -11.55 5.47
CA PRO A 159 -17.08 -11.25 6.84
C PRO A 159 -17.22 -12.44 7.80
N ASN A 160 -18.23 -13.28 7.60
CA ASN A 160 -18.44 -14.49 8.39
C ASN A 160 -17.37 -15.58 8.17
N SER A 161 -16.52 -15.44 7.16
CA SER A 161 -15.39 -16.33 6.90
C SER A 161 -14.16 -16.00 7.74
N ILE A 162 -14.16 -14.87 8.45
CA ILE A 162 -13.08 -14.48 9.37
C ILE A 162 -13.44 -15.00 10.76
N ASN A 163 -12.65 -15.96 11.25
CA ASN A 163 -12.86 -16.54 12.57
C ASN A 163 -12.13 -15.72 13.64
N ASP A 164 -10.80 -15.66 13.53
CA ASP A 164 -9.93 -15.01 14.50
C ASP A 164 -9.17 -13.85 13.88
N VAL A 165 -9.00 -12.79 14.63
CA VAL A 165 -8.19 -11.62 14.23
C VAL A 165 -7.06 -11.44 15.23
N PHE A 166 -5.83 -11.52 14.73
CA PHE A 166 -4.62 -11.31 15.53
C PHE A 166 -4.08 -9.91 15.28
N GLY A 167 -4.09 -9.07 16.31
CA GLY A 167 -3.44 -7.76 16.31
C GLY A 167 -1.98 -7.88 16.73
N ILE A 168 -1.07 -7.38 15.92
CA ILE A 168 0.35 -7.32 16.23
C ILE A 168 0.73 -5.87 16.52
N PHE A 169 1.35 -5.61 17.65
CA PHE A 169 1.87 -4.30 18.00
C PHE A 169 3.28 -4.42 18.60
N LYS A 170 4.03 -3.33 18.50
CA LYS A 170 5.35 -3.22 19.09
C LYS A 170 5.26 -2.78 20.55
N ALA A 171 6.30 -3.05 21.34
CA ALA A 171 6.44 -2.53 22.70
C ALA A 171 6.59 -0.99 22.77
N TYR A 172 6.80 -0.35 21.63
CA TYR A 172 6.86 1.11 21.45
C TYR A 172 6.26 1.46 20.08
N THR A 173 5.87 2.70 19.89
CA THR A 173 5.25 3.15 18.65
C THR A 173 6.27 3.67 17.64
N THR A 174 6.07 3.39 16.37
CA THR A 174 6.89 3.95 15.30
C THR A 174 6.01 4.51 14.17
N ARG A 175 6.48 5.57 13.52
CA ARG A 175 5.81 6.17 12.37
C ARG A 175 6.80 6.58 11.30
N VAL A 176 6.46 6.33 10.03
CA VAL A 176 7.17 6.86 8.86
C VAL A 176 6.37 8.02 8.27
N GLY A 177 7.06 9.09 7.88
CA GLY A 177 6.43 10.25 7.24
C GLY A 177 5.78 11.22 8.23
N SER A 178 4.98 12.11 7.67
CA SER A 178 4.31 13.18 8.41
C SER A 178 3.08 12.66 9.16
N GLY A 179 2.43 13.56 9.90
CA GLY A 179 1.21 13.26 10.63
C GLY A 179 1.38 13.22 12.15
N PRO A 180 0.29 13.15 12.88
CA PRO A 180 0.28 13.22 14.33
C PRO A 180 0.99 12.01 14.95
N PHE A 181 1.74 12.26 16.00
CA PHE A 181 2.42 11.27 16.81
C PHE A 181 2.53 11.78 18.25
N PRO A 182 1.46 11.67 19.06
CA PRO A 182 1.38 12.28 20.37
C PRO A 182 2.46 11.83 21.35
N THR A 183 2.92 10.59 21.24
CA THR A 183 3.93 9.99 22.12
C THR A 183 5.35 10.03 21.55
N GLU A 184 5.59 10.81 20.48
CA GLU A 184 6.91 10.93 19.86
C GLU A 184 7.97 11.44 20.82
N LEU A 185 9.15 10.85 20.76
CA LEU A 185 10.30 11.21 21.58
C LEU A 185 11.39 11.87 20.73
N PHE A 186 11.79 13.05 21.17
CA PHE A 186 12.88 13.83 20.54
C PHE A 186 14.20 13.78 21.35
N ASP A 187 14.19 13.07 22.47
CA ASP A 187 15.29 12.91 23.39
C ASP A 187 16.20 11.70 23.04
N ASP A 188 17.09 11.37 23.96
CA ASP A 188 18.01 10.24 23.79
C ASP A 188 17.30 8.87 23.84
N TYR A 189 16.14 8.77 24.48
CA TYR A 189 15.33 7.54 24.45
C TYR A 189 14.81 7.28 23.04
N GLY A 190 14.28 8.29 22.37
CA GLY A 190 13.82 8.19 20.99
C GLY A 190 14.95 7.80 20.03
N LYS A 191 16.13 8.42 20.18
CA LYS A 191 17.32 8.08 19.39
C LYS A 191 17.78 6.65 19.65
N THR A 192 17.77 6.20 20.90
CA THR A 192 18.14 4.84 21.27
C THR A 192 17.18 3.82 20.68
N MET A 193 15.86 4.04 20.79
CA MET A 193 14.85 3.19 20.16
C MET A 193 15.09 3.06 18.65
N SER A 194 15.32 4.18 17.97
CA SER A 194 15.57 4.18 16.54
C SER A 194 16.83 3.40 16.16
N LYS A 195 17.93 3.60 16.90
CA LYS A 195 19.23 2.99 16.61
C LYS A 195 19.25 1.50 16.94
N VAL A 196 18.83 1.13 18.19
CA VAL A 196 18.86 -0.26 18.65
C VAL A 196 17.81 -1.10 17.96
N GLY A 197 16.61 -0.54 17.74
CA GLY A 197 15.52 -1.17 17.01
C GLY A 197 15.73 -1.22 15.50
N ASN A 198 16.80 -0.61 14.99
CA ASN A 198 17.06 -0.49 13.55
C ASN A 198 15.84 0.02 12.79
N GLU A 199 15.23 1.11 13.29
CA GLU A 199 13.95 1.63 12.84
C GLU A 199 14.07 2.42 11.55
N PHE A 200 14.16 1.67 10.45
CA PHE A 200 14.15 2.19 9.07
C PHE A 200 13.04 1.49 8.27
N GLY A 201 12.48 2.19 7.31
CA GLY A 201 11.48 1.64 6.40
C GLY A 201 12.10 0.56 5.52
N ALA A 202 11.57 -0.66 5.55
CA ALA A 202 12.10 -1.78 4.79
C ALA A 202 12.21 -1.49 3.28
N THR A 203 11.25 -0.75 2.73
CA THR A 203 11.19 -0.44 1.29
C THR A 203 11.93 0.84 0.93
N THR A 204 11.93 1.84 1.81
CA THR A 204 12.42 3.20 1.49
C THR A 204 13.72 3.56 2.21
N GLY A 205 14.14 2.78 3.19
CA GLY A 205 15.27 3.11 4.05
C GLY A 205 15.07 4.37 4.92
N ARG A 206 13.90 5.00 4.87
CA ARG A 206 13.64 6.23 5.63
C ARG A 206 13.61 5.95 7.13
N PRO A 207 14.20 6.83 7.96
CA PRO A 207 14.15 6.67 9.40
C PRO A 207 12.70 6.75 9.90
N ARG A 208 12.37 5.91 10.86
CA ARG A 208 11.08 5.94 11.56
C ARG A 208 11.21 6.85 12.78
N ARG A 209 10.20 7.67 12.98
CA ARG A 209 9.98 8.41 14.23
C ARG A 209 9.61 7.39 15.31
N CYS A 210 10.13 7.54 16.52
CA CYS A 210 9.91 6.60 17.62
C CYS A 210 9.27 7.31 18.81
N GLY A 211 8.47 6.60 19.57
CA GLY A 211 7.81 7.11 20.75
C GLY A 211 7.26 6.01 21.65
N TRP A 212 6.77 6.40 22.82
CA TRP A 212 6.15 5.46 23.74
C TRP A 212 4.92 4.79 23.16
N LEU A 213 4.62 3.59 23.62
CA LEU A 213 3.38 2.90 23.30
C LEU A 213 2.20 3.72 23.82
N ASP A 214 1.26 4.04 22.94
CA ASP A 214 0.00 4.68 23.31
C ASP A 214 -1.00 3.61 23.76
N LEU A 215 -0.98 3.32 25.06
CA LEU A 215 -1.87 2.31 25.65
C LEU A 215 -3.34 2.72 25.60
N VAL A 216 -3.65 4.01 25.67
CA VAL A 216 -5.03 4.51 25.59
C VAL A 216 -5.59 4.21 24.22
N CYS A 217 -4.85 4.55 23.17
CA CYS A 217 -5.26 4.24 21.79
C CYS A 217 -5.37 2.72 21.56
N LEU A 218 -4.43 1.94 22.08
CA LEU A 218 -4.43 0.49 21.92
C LEU A 218 -5.64 -0.16 22.57
N LEU A 219 -5.94 0.20 23.82
CA LEU A 219 -7.09 -0.35 24.57
C LEU A 219 -8.43 0.07 23.97
N TYR A 220 -8.53 1.29 23.44
CA TYR A 220 -9.74 1.77 22.78
C TYR A 220 -10.03 1.03 21.47
N THR A 221 -9.00 0.62 20.75
CA THR A 221 -9.12 -0.03 19.43
C THR A 221 -9.05 -1.56 19.49
N SER A 222 -8.60 -2.12 20.60
CA SER A 222 -8.42 -3.57 20.78
C SER A 222 -8.89 -3.97 22.16
N PRO A 223 -10.12 -4.48 22.29
CA PRO A 223 -10.67 -4.91 23.57
C PRO A 223 -9.72 -5.92 24.24
N SER A 224 -9.42 -5.69 25.51
CA SER A 224 -8.60 -6.58 26.31
C SER A 224 -9.44 -7.75 26.82
N PRO A 225 -8.92 -8.98 26.88
CA PRO A 225 -9.61 -10.10 27.50
C PRO A 225 -9.88 -9.94 29.01
N ARG A 226 -9.44 -8.85 29.61
CA ARG A 226 -9.63 -8.53 31.03
C ARG A 226 -10.80 -7.59 31.32
N ASP A 227 -11.47 -7.11 30.29
CA ASP A 227 -12.61 -6.18 30.39
C ASP A 227 -13.94 -6.93 30.28
#